data_a31a7999e6103904c7315b2fbb094b59
#
_entry.id   a31a7999e6103904c7315b2fbb094b59
#
_cell.length_a   1.000
_cell.length_b   1.000
_cell.length_c   1.000
_cell.angle_alpha   90.00
_cell.angle_beta   90.00
_cell.angle_gamma   90.00
#
_symmetry.space_group_name_H-M   'P 1'
#
loop_
_entity.id
_entity.type
_entity.pdbx_description
1 polymer ?
#
loop_
_entity_poly.entity_id
_entity_poly.type
_entity_poly.pdbx_seq_one_letter_code
_entity_poly.pdbx_strand_id
1 'polypeptide(L)'
;MIKKYTVDKNIIQELTKAVKQLTEVIKKNNLKKDTFEKVDINEPKRVKVDYPGALVSPMVGTVYLSPEPGKKTYVKKGQLIKKGDNLLIIEAMKTFNQIKAPKSGKIIKILVNDGESVEYGQPLIVIK
;
A
#
# COMPACT_ATOMS: atom_id res chain seq x y z
N MET A 1 8.63 -56.85 4.02
CA MET A 1 8.69 -56.68 2.54
C MET A 1 8.77 -55.24 2.22
N ILE A 2 9.89 -54.78 1.75
CA ILE A 2 10.07 -53.41 1.30
C ILE A 2 9.49 -53.34 -0.10
N LYS A 3 8.34 -52.69 -0.28
CA LYS A 3 7.84 -52.33 -1.62
C LYS A 3 8.79 -51.31 -2.23
N LYS A 4 9.62 -51.73 -3.16
CA LYS A 4 10.35 -50.81 -4.01
C LYS A 4 9.33 -50.08 -4.87
N TYR A 5 9.15 -48.83 -4.63
CA TYR A 5 8.44 -47.97 -5.56
C TYR A 5 9.31 -47.84 -6.82
N THR A 6 9.03 -48.66 -7.81
CA THR A 6 9.59 -48.48 -9.14
C THR A 6 8.86 -47.30 -9.76
N VAL A 7 9.52 -46.16 -9.79
CA VAL A 7 9.04 -45.00 -10.58
C VAL A 7 9.03 -45.46 -12.03
N ASP A 8 7.88 -45.41 -12.65
CA ASP A 8 7.67 -45.81 -14.02
C ASP A 8 8.54 -44.96 -14.94
N LYS A 9 9.33 -45.55 -15.81
CA LYS A 9 10.22 -44.85 -16.75
C LYS A 9 9.46 -43.87 -17.64
N ASN A 10 8.19 -44.15 -17.91
CA ASN A 10 7.32 -43.26 -18.68
C ASN A 10 7.02 -41.97 -17.96
N ILE A 11 6.78 -42.01 -16.65
CA ILE A 11 6.54 -40.81 -15.83
C ILE A 11 7.78 -39.94 -15.79
N ILE A 12 8.97 -40.52 -15.67
CA ILE A 12 10.23 -39.77 -15.69
C ILE A 12 10.43 -39.08 -17.05
N GLN A 13 10.11 -39.74 -18.15
CA GLN A 13 10.23 -39.20 -19.49
C GLN A 13 9.24 -38.03 -19.71
N GLU A 14 8.01 -38.17 -19.24
CA GLU A 14 7.01 -37.07 -19.32
C GLU A 14 7.43 -35.87 -18.51
N LEU A 15 7.92 -36.04 -17.29
CA LEU A 15 8.46 -34.99 -16.44
C LEU A 15 9.65 -34.29 -17.11
N THR A 16 10.56 -35.04 -17.70
CA THR A 16 11.72 -34.50 -18.44
C THR A 16 11.28 -33.68 -19.65
N LYS A 17 10.28 -34.12 -20.40
CA LYS A 17 9.69 -33.37 -21.50
C LYS A 17 9.09 -32.05 -21.03
N ALA A 18 8.30 -32.06 -19.95
CA ALA A 18 7.69 -30.85 -19.39
C ALA A 18 8.75 -29.85 -18.92
N VAL A 19 9.79 -30.30 -18.25
CA VAL A 19 10.91 -29.47 -17.82
C VAL A 19 11.68 -28.90 -19.01
N LYS A 20 11.92 -29.66 -20.07
CA LYS A 20 12.56 -29.16 -21.30
C LYS A 20 11.71 -28.10 -21.99
N GLN A 21 10.40 -28.28 -22.08
CA GLN A 21 9.50 -27.28 -22.66
C GLN A 21 9.48 -25.98 -21.85
N LEU A 22 9.45 -26.05 -20.53
CA LEU A 22 9.57 -24.89 -19.66
C LEU A 22 10.92 -24.18 -19.83
N THR A 23 12.01 -24.93 -19.95
CA THR A 23 13.35 -24.36 -20.16
C THR A 23 13.46 -23.67 -21.49
N GLU A 24 12.86 -24.20 -22.56
CA GLU A 24 12.84 -23.54 -23.88
C GLU A 24 12.02 -22.27 -23.89
N VAL A 25 10.88 -22.25 -23.23
CA VAL A 25 10.05 -21.02 -23.08
C VAL A 25 10.81 -19.94 -22.31
N ILE A 26 11.50 -20.30 -21.25
CA ILE A 26 12.35 -19.38 -20.48
C ILE A 26 13.52 -18.88 -21.33
N LYS A 27 14.17 -19.72 -22.14
CA LYS A 27 15.23 -19.31 -23.07
C LYS A 27 14.73 -18.37 -24.16
N LYS A 28 13.54 -18.60 -24.73
CA LYS A 28 12.92 -17.70 -25.70
C LYS A 28 12.56 -16.34 -25.12
N ASN A 29 12.15 -16.31 -23.86
CA ASN A 29 11.85 -15.07 -23.15
C ASN A 29 13.11 -14.33 -22.67
N ASN A 30 14.24 -15.00 -22.56
CA ASN A 30 15.52 -14.40 -22.19
C ASN A 30 16.21 -13.58 -23.29
N LEU A 31 15.64 -13.50 -24.47
CA LEU A 31 16.17 -12.67 -25.56
C LEU A 31 15.95 -11.16 -25.35
N LYS A 32 15.24 -10.77 -24.28
CA LYS A 32 15.19 -9.39 -23.80
C LYS A 32 15.91 -9.27 -22.46
N LYS A 33 17.22 -9.49 -22.51
CA LYS A 33 18.07 -9.50 -21.32
C LYS A 33 18.37 -8.11 -20.75
N ASP A 34 17.79 -7.06 -21.31
CA ASP A 34 18.18 -5.68 -21.01
C ASP A 34 17.25 -4.91 -20.07
N THR A 35 16.31 -5.59 -19.42
CA THR A 35 15.40 -4.90 -18.48
C THR A 35 15.03 -5.72 -17.25
N PHE A 36 15.88 -6.62 -16.79
CA PHE A 36 15.83 -7.02 -15.40
C PHE A 36 16.72 -6.08 -14.56
N GLU A 37 16.32 -4.82 -14.44
CA GLU A 37 16.65 -4.08 -13.25
C GLU A 37 16.23 -4.96 -12.06
N LYS A 38 17.15 -5.15 -11.13
CA LYS A 38 16.88 -5.82 -9.86
C LYS A 38 15.58 -5.24 -9.30
N VAL A 39 14.49 -5.96 -9.48
CA VAL A 39 13.29 -5.70 -8.72
C VAL A 39 13.64 -6.19 -7.32
N ASP A 40 14.08 -5.29 -6.48
CA ASP A 40 14.17 -5.54 -5.05
C ASP A 40 12.73 -5.79 -4.56
N ILE A 41 12.39 -7.07 -4.43
CA ILE A 41 11.06 -7.55 -4.03
C ILE A 41 10.73 -7.16 -2.58
N ASN A 42 11.67 -6.49 -1.87
CA ASN A 42 11.59 -6.29 -0.44
C ASN A 42 11.04 -4.94 0.03
N GLU A 43 10.72 -4.03 -0.88
CA GLU A 43 9.96 -2.83 -0.49
C GLU A 43 8.88 -2.56 -1.52
N PRO A 44 7.61 -2.51 -1.11
CA PRO A 44 6.63 -1.86 -1.95
C PRO A 44 7.11 -0.43 -2.12
N LYS A 45 7.68 -0.12 -3.30
CA LYS A 45 7.94 1.27 -3.67
C LYS A 45 6.60 1.98 -3.53
N ARG A 46 6.41 2.65 -2.41
CA ARG A 46 5.30 3.59 -2.26
C ARG A 46 5.52 4.62 -3.35
N VAL A 47 4.75 4.49 -4.40
CA VAL A 47 4.71 5.53 -5.44
C VAL A 47 4.33 6.79 -4.70
N LYS A 48 5.28 7.71 -4.56
CA LYS A 48 4.99 9.04 -4.03
C LYS A 48 4.13 9.73 -5.07
N VAL A 49 2.84 9.49 -4.98
CA VAL A 49 1.90 10.26 -5.78
C VAL A 49 1.86 11.64 -5.15
N ASP A 50 2.34 12.61 -5.89
CA ASP A 50 2.30 14.00 -5.46
C ASP A 50 0.86 14.49 -5.59
N TYR A 51 0.28 14.87 -4.47
CA TYR A 51 -1.06 15.46 -4.42
C TYR A 51 -0.91 16.95 -4.10
N PRO A 52 -0.87 17.82 -5.11
CA PRO A 52 -0.76 19.27 -4.87
C PRO A 52 -1.92 19.77 -4.00
N GLY A 53 -1.60 20.48 -2.93
CA GLY A 53 -2.58 21.01 -1.99
C GLY A 53 -3.10 20.01 -0.96
N ALA A 54 -2.52 18.82 -0.87
CA ALA A 54 -2.87 17.85 0.17
C ALA A 54 -2.35 18.30 1.54
N LEU A 55 -3.17 18.08 2.56
CA LEU A 55 -2.74 18.14 3.94
C LEU A 55 -1.81 16.96 4.21
N VAL A 56 -0.61 17.24 4.71
CA VAL A 56 0.39 16.21 5.02
C VAL A 56 0.50 15.98 6.53
N SER A 57 0.95 14.78 6.90
CA SER A 57 1.16 14.46 8.31
C SER A 57 2.36 15.23 8.88
N PRO A 58 2.18 15.93 10.01
CA PRO A 58 3.28 16.64 10.69
C PRO A 58 4.13 15.72 11.56
N MET A 59 3.78 14.45 11.69
CA MET A 59 4.45 13.51 12.55
C MET A 59 4.22 12.05 12.12
N VAL A 60 5.01 11.16 12.68
CA VAL A 60 4.81 9.71 12.57
C VAL A 60 3.80 9.27 13.62
N GLY A 61 2.85 8.43 13.26
CA GLY A 61 1.86 7.90 14.18
C GLY A 61 0.76 7.11 13.50
N THR A 62 -0.32 6.87 14.21
CA THR A 62 -1.51 6.17 13.73
C THR A 62 -2.65 7.17 13.55
N VAL A 63 -3.25 7.18 12.37
CA VAL A 63 -4.38 8.06 12.03
C VAL A 63 -5.70 7.47 12.51
N TYR A 64 -6.50 8.29 13.15
CA TYR A 64 -7.90 7.99 13.44
C TYR A 64 -8.79 9.06 12.79
N LEU A 65 -9.77 8.61 12.03
CA LEU A 65 -10.71 9.51 11.34
C LEU A 65 -11.92 9.88 12.20
N SER A 66 -12.09 9.25 13.35
CA SER A 66 -13.16 9.48 14.30
C SER A 66 -12.59 9.65 15.71
N PRO A 67 -13.33 10.32 16.63
CA PRO A 67 -12.87 10.53 18.00
C PRO A 67 -12.76 9.22 18.80
N GLU A 68 -13.58 8.24 18.47
CA GLU A 68 -13.62 6.92 19.11
C GLU A 68 -14.06 5.86 18.10
N PRO A 69 -13.66 4.58 18.33
CA PRO A 69 -14.13 3.47 17.50
C PRO A 69 -15.66 3.41 17.44
N GLY A 70 -16.19 3.30 16.23
CA GLY A 70 -17.63 3.22 15.97
C GLY A 70 -18.39 4.54 15.96
N LYS A 71 -17.76 5.67 16.26
CA LYS A 71 -18.35 7.00 16.10
C LYS A 71 -18.22 7.53 14.68
N LYS A 72 -19.01 8.56 14.38
CA LYS A 72 -18.94 9.23 13.07
C LYS A 72 -17.56 9.83 12.84
N THR A 73 -17.08 9.73 11.60
CA THR A 73 -15.85 10.40 11.18
C THR A 73 -15.98 11.91 11.30
N TYR A 74 -14.88 12.60 11.57
CA TYR A 74 -14.86 14.07 11.61
C TYR A 74 -15.27 14.69 10.31
N VAL A 75 -14.80 14.13 9.20
CA VAL A 75 -15.05 14.63 7.85
C VAL A 75 -15.33 13.51 6.88
N LYS A 76 -16.04 13.83 5.80
CA LYS A 76 -16.36 12.91 4.70
C LYS A 76 -15.92 13.54 3.38
N LYS A 77 -15.66 12.67 2.39
CA LYS A 77 -15.43 13.11 1.01
C LYS A 77 -16.59 13.97 0.52
N GLY A 78 -16.27 15.14 -0.04
CA GLY A 78 -17.25 16.10 -0.55
C GLY A 78 -17.78 17.09 0.48
N GLN A 79 -17.37 16.98 1.74
CA GLN A 79 -17.80 17.89 2.80
C GLN A 79 -17.08 19.25 2.70
N LEU A 80 -17.82 20.33 2.94
CA LEU A 80 -17.25 21.66 3.11
C LEU A 80 -16.70 21.79 4.53
N ILE A 81 -15.50 22.31 4.64
CA ILE A 81 -14.80 22.55 5.90
C ILE A 81 -14.36 24.00 6.02
N LYS A 82 -14.23 24.45 7.26
CA LYS A 82 -13.70 25.77 7.60
C LYS A 82 -12.33 25.64 8.24
N LYS A 83 -11.50 26.67 8.10
CA LYS A 83 -10.22 26.75 8.80
C LYS A 83 -10.41 26.52 10.30
N GLY A 84 -9.62 25.61 10.86
CA GLY A 84 -9.70 25.23 12.27
C GLY A 84 -10.62 24.04 12.60
N ASP A 85 -11.36 23.52 11.63
CA ASP A 85 -12.17 22.30 11.82
C ASP A 85 -11.27 21.09 12.05
N ASN A 86 -11.68 20.20 12.96
CA ASN A 86 -10.98 18.95 13.21
C ASN A 86 -11.16 18.01 12.00
N LEU A 87 -10.08 17.52 11.44
CA LEU A 87 -10.10 16.63 10.29
C LEU A 87 -9.85 15.19 10.68
N LEU A 88 -8.87 14.98 11.54
CA LEU A 88 -8.47 13.66 12.01
C LEU A 88 -7.60 13.78 13.26
N ILE A 89 -7.28 12.64 13.86
CA ILE A 89 -6.39 12.54 15.01
C ILE A 89 -5.20 11.65 14.63
N ILE A 90 -4.00 12.04 15.05
CA ILE A 90 -2.81 11.19 14.98
C ILE A 90 -2.37 10.84 16.39
N GLU A 91 -2.34 9.56 16.69
CA GLU A 91 -1.78 9.03 17.92
C GLU A 91 -0.30 8.74 17.75
N ALA A 92 0.52 9.35 18.57
CA ALA A 92 1.95 9.13 18.65
C ALA A 92 2.40 9.12 20.11
N MET A 93 3.12 8.10 20.52
CA MET A 93 3.66 7.99 21.90
C MET A 93 2.62 8.23 23.00
N LYS A 94 1.44 7.59 22.90
CA LYS A 94 0.30 7.74 23.83
C LYS A 94 -0.29 9.16 23.90
N THR A 95 0.02 9.99 22.94
CA THR A 95 -0.51 11.35 22.80
C THR A 95 -1.39 11.46 21.57
N PHE A 96 -2.58 12.02 21.73
CA PHE A 96 -3.52 12.27 20.65
C PHE A 96 -3.38 13.70 20.13
N ASN A 97 -2.98 13.84 18.89
CA ASN A 97 -2.82 15.15 18.25
C ASN A 97 -3.94 15.38 17.25
N GLN A 98 -4.76 16.37 17.49
CA GLN A 98 -5.82 16.77 16.56
C GLN A 98 -5.24 17.55 15.41
N ILE A 99 -5.52 17.11 14.20
CA ILE A 99 -5.11 17.79 12.97
C ILE A 99 -6.30 18.64 12.48
N LYS A 100 -6.08 19.94 12.45
CA LYS A 100 -7.09 20.92 12.05
C LYS A 100 -6.89 21.36 10.61
N ALA A 101 -7.98 21.82 10.00
CA ALA A 101 -7.93 22.35 8.64
C ALA A 101 -7.09 23.62 8.58
N PRO A 102 -6.07 23.69 7.72
CA PRO A 102 -5.24 24.87 7.56
C PRO A 102 -5.94 26.00 6.77
N LYS A 103 -6.96 25.64 6.04
CA LYS A 103 -7.77 26.53 5.21
C LYS A 103 -9.20 26.04 5.07
N SER A 104 -10.10 26.93 4.70
CA SER A 104 -11.46 26.56 4.30
C SER A 104 -11.44 25.96 2.89
N GLY A 105 -12.32 25.01 2.65
CA GLY A 105 -12.43 24.38 1.35
C GLY A 105 -13.33 23.16 1.37
N LYS A 106 -13.22 22.33 0.35
CA LYS A 106 -13.96 21.09 0.20
C LYS A 106 -13.02 19.89 0.25
N ILE A 107 -13.41 18.86 0.98
CA ILE A 107 -12.69 17.57 1.01
C ILE A 107 -12.89 16.87 -0.34
N ILE A 108 -11.83 16.77 -1.11
CA ILE A 108 -11.87 16.09 -2.42
C ILE A 108 -11.64 14.61 -2.28
N LYS A 109 -10.65 14.23 -1.46
CA LYS A 109 -10.28 12.83 -1.25
C LYS A 109 -9.64 12.65 0.13
N ILE A 110 -9.94 11.54 0.77
CA ILE A 110 -9.26 11.07 1.98
C ILE A 110 -8.32 9.94 1.55
N LEU A 111 -7.02 10.12 1.78
CA LEU A 111 -5.98 9.22 1.29
C LEU A 111 -5.56 8.14 2.29
N VAL A 112 -6.08 8.20 3.50
CA VAL A 112 -5.76 7.29 4.60
C VAL A 112 -7.01 6.63 5.16
N ASN A 113 -6.83 5.46 5.74
CA ASN A 113 -7.89 4.72 6.42
C ASN A 113 -7.78 4.92 7.95
N ASP A 114 -8.89 4.68 8.65
CA ASP A 114 -8.92 4.67 10.11
C ASP A 114 -7.97 3.59 10.65
N GLY A 115 -7.11 3.95 11.60
CA GLY A 115 -6.12 3.05 12.17
C GLY A 115 -4.86 2.81 11.32
N GLU A 116 -4.67 3.55 10.24
CA GLU A 116 -3.48 3.43 9.38
C GLU A 116 -2.27 4.14 9.99
N SER A 117 -1.11 3.50 9.88
CA SER A 117 0.17 4.13 10.23
C SER A 117 0.60 5.12 9.15
N VAL A 118 0.97 6.31 9.58
CA VAL A 118 1.43 7.38 8.69
C VAL A 118 2.83 7.85 9.07
N GLU A 119 3.55 8.33 8.08
CA GLU A 119 4.87 8.91 8.22
C GLU A 119 4.85 10.43 8.06
N TYR A 120 5.87 11.10 8.56
CA TYR A 120 6.04 12.54 8.36
C TYR A 120 5.99 12.90 6.88
N GLY A 121 5.19 13.89 6.54
CA GLY A 121 5.04 14.36 5.16
C GLY A 121 4.15 13.49 4.27
N GLN A 122 3.55 12.44 4.81
CA GLN A 122 2.62 11.60 4.05
C GLN A 122 1.31 12.36 3.78
N PRO A 123 0.81 12.41 2.53
CA PRO A 123 -0.47 13.02 2.22
C PRO A 123 -1.63 12.32 2.93
N LEU A 124 -2.49 13.08 3.58
CA LEU A 124 -3.63 12.58 4.36
C LEU A 124 -4.97 12.87 3.69
N ILE A 125 -5.21 14.13 3.37
CA ILE A 125 -6.49 14.61 2.83
C ILE A 125 -6.20 15.66 1.76
N VAL A 126 -6.91 15.58 0.66
CA VAL A 126 -6.88 16.60 -0.41
C VAL A 126 -8.01 17.57 -0.18
N ILE A 127 -7.68 18.85 -0.01
CA ILE A 127 -8.61 19.96 0.19
C ILE A 127 -8.47 20.92 -0.98
N LYS A 128 -9.60 21.30 -1.56
CA LYS A 128 -9.65 22.27 -2.66
C LYS A 128 -10.51 23.46 -2.34
#